data_d1712a0642f34bd000f7e7893309249b
#
_entry.id   d1712a0642f34bd000f7e7893309249b
#
_cell.length_a   1.000
_cell.length_b   1.000
_cell.length_c   1.000
_cell.angle_alpha   90.00
_cell.angle_beta   90.00
_cell.angle_gamma   90.00
#
_symmetry.space_group_name_H-M   'P 1'
#
loop_
_entity.id
_entity.type
_entity.pdbx_description
1 polymer ?
#
loop_
_entity_poly.entity_id
_entity_poly.type
_entity_poly.pdbx_seq_one_letter_code
_entity_poly.pdbx_strand_id
1 'polypeptide(L)'
;MLRLRLATARAPGAVAVVELDGRSATEAHWERALAGLALAAPRPGAVSLRRLDCGAGLVDEVLVVGREPRLFELHPAGAPPLVEALLARLEALGFRAWLPRSCEERAEAALAAAEGLAAARILLDQVQGALRTELSAWPALAQGARAARRDALVGRSRVARLALGPIVVLVAGPVNAGKSSLVNALAGRAAMLVSDRPGTTRDLVRTRARLGPWEVEWIDGAGSRETSEALEREGQRRVEEAARACHARLWLLPHGAGVAPAGAIALPSRMDEVAARAPDGVEDGVSALDPAQARARVRAILERALELPSEPWPLVGGPSALWDEAGLAWCRALDLGVDAAELERRVREWLDGPPASHAH
;
A
#
# COMPACT_ATOMS: atom_id res chain seq x y z
N MET A 1 9.95 -26.42 -13.56
CA MET A 1 9.94 -25.88 -12.20
C MET A 1 8.48 -25.74 -11.75
N LEU A 2 8.14 -26.24 -10.58
CA LEU A 2 6.82 -26.05 -9.98
C LEU A 2 6.79 -24.68 -9.30
N ARG A 3 5.71 -23.90 -9.48
CA ARG A 3 5.55 -22.57 -8.90
C ARG A 3 4.28 -22.51 -8.07
N LEU A 4 4.31 -21.74 -6.99
CA LEU A 4 3.13 -21.41 -6.20
C LEU A 4 3.04 -19.88 -5.99
N ARG A 5 1.81 -19.36 -5.91
CA ARG A 5 1.52 -17.98 -5.61
C ARG A 5 0.36 -17.88 -4.62
N LEU A 6 0.53 -17.17 -3.54
CA LEU A 6 -0.59 -16.73 -2.73
C LEU A 6 -1.20 -15.49 -3.40
N ALA A 7 -2.36 -15.65 -4.02
CA ALA A 7 -3.02 -14.59 -4.79
C ALA A 7 -3.88 -13.65 -3.93
N THR A 8 -4.09 -13.97 -2.65
CA THR A 8 -4.76 -13.12 -1.66
C THR A 8 -3.75 -12.53 -0.67
N ALA A 9 -4.15 -11.47 0.05
CA ALA A 9 -3.32 -10.88 1.09
C ALA A 9 -2.97 -11.90 2.20
N ARG A 10 -1.81 -11.75 2.82
CA ARG A 10 -1.40 -12.51 4.03
C ARG A 10 -2.08 -11.94 5.28
N ALA A 11 -3.41 -11.92 5.29
CA ALA A 11 -4.22 -11.40 6.38
C ALA A 11 -5.37 -12.35 6.65
N PRO A 12 -5.96 -12.36 7.85
CA PRO A 12 -7.15 -13.14 8.13
C PRO A 12 -8.27 -12.79 7.16
N GLY A 13 -8.82 -13.78 6.50
CA GLY A 13 -9.91 -13.64 5.53
C GLY A 13 -10.83 -14.86 5.55
N ALA A 14 -11.96 -14.77 4.84
CA ALA A 14 -12.86 -15.91 4.71
C ALA A 14 -12.22 -17.03 3.89
N VAL A 15 -11.53 -16.67 2.81
CA VAL A 15 -10.89 -17.60 1.87
C VAL A 15 -9.54 -17.06 1.47
N ALA A 16 -8.54 -17.93 1.37
CA ALA A 16 -7.27 -17.65 0.68
C ALA A 16 -7.29 -18.29 -0.71
N VAL A 17 -6.51 -17.76 -1.64
CA VAL A 17 -6.32 -18.32 -2.98
C VAL A 17 -4.86 -18.62 -3.18
N VAL A 18 -4.53 -19.89 -3.41
CA VAL A 18 -3.17 -20.36 -3.69
C VAL A 18 -3.15 -20.94 -5.11
N GLU A 19 -2.45 -20.28 -6.01
CA GLU A 19 -2.27 -20.73 -7.39
C GLU A 19 -1.06 -21.68 -7.50
N LEU A 20 -1.25 -22.78 -8.20
CA LEU A 20 -0.22 -23.79 -8.48
C LEU A 20 0.02 -23.89 -9.98
N ASP A 21 1.24 -23.59 -10.42
CA ASP A 21 1.66 -23.58 -11.82
C ASP A 21 2.77 -24.62 -12.07
N GLY A 22 2.42 -25.64 -12.84
CA GLY A 22 3.30 -26.70 -13.27
C GLY A 22 3.65 -26.66 -14.77
N ARG A 23 3.25 -25.62 -15.50
CA ARG A 23 3.45 -25.53 -16.96
C ARG A 23 4.92 -25.60 -17.38
N SER A 24 5.83 -25.09 -16.53
CA SER A 24 7.28 -25.17 -16.76
C SER A 24 7.95 -26.37 -16.08
N ALA A 25 7.20 -27.30 -15.49
CA ALA A 25 7.70 -28.51 -14.86
C ALA A 25 7.66 -29.71 -15.82
N THR A 26 8.51 -30.71 -15.57
CA THR A 26 8.38 -32.00 -16.24
C THR A 26 7.11 -32.71 -15.77
N GLU A 27 6.55 -33.60 -16.62
CA GLU A 27 5.37 -34.39 -16.27
C GLU A 27 5.56 -35.13 -14.94
N ALA A 28 6.68 -35.83 -14.82
CA ALA A 28 7.01 -36.63 -13.63
C ALA A 28 7.08 -35.80 -12.34
N HIS A 29 7.55 -34.53 -12.40
CA HIS A 29 7.56 -33.65 -11.23
C HIS A 29 6.16 -33.19 -10.88
N TRP A 30 5.33 -32.87 -11.89
CA TRP A 30 3.95 -32.45 -11.69
C TRP A 30 3.12 -33.55 -11.08
N GLU A 31 3.15 -34.77 -11.66
CA GLU A 31 2.42 -35.95 -11.15
C GLU A 31 2.81 -36.30 -9.72
N ARG A 32 4.10 -36.25 -9.40
CA ARG A 32 4.60 -36.52 -8.04
C ARG A 32 4.08 -35.50 -7.03
N ALA A 33 4.03 -34.23 -7.39
CA ALA A 33 3.52 -33.18 -6.53
C ALA A 33 2.01 -33.33 -6.29
N LEU A 34 1.24 -33.64 -7.34
CA LEU A 34 -0.19 -33.92 -7.21
C LEU A 34 -0.48 -35.18 -6.36
N ALA A 35 0.31 -36.24 -6.56
CA ALA A 35 0.20 -37.44 -5.73
C ALA A 35 0.48 -37.14 -4.25
N GLY A 36 1.46 -36.27 -3.96
CA GLY A 36 1.75 -35.78 -2.59
C GLY A 36 0.63 -34.96 -1.97
N LEU A 37 -0.23 -34.36 -2.78
CA LEU A 37 -1.45 -33.64 -2.35
C LEU A 37 -2.69 -34.56 -2.32
N ALA A 38 -2.58 -35.81 -2.77
CA ALA A 38 -3.68 -36.72 -3.03
C ALA A 38 -4.74 -36.10 -3.98
N LEU A 39 -4.31 -35.32 -4.96
CA LEU A 39 -5.14 -34.66 -5.95
C LEU A 39 -4.92 -35.28 -7.35
N ALA A 40 -6.00 -35.42 -8.10
CA ALA A 40 -5.90 -35.60 -9.54
C ALA A 40 -5.80 -34.23 -10.23
N ALA A 41 -5.11 -34.17 -11.37
CA ALA A 41 -5.02 -32.92 -12.15
C ALA A 41 -6.43 -32.40 -12.53
N PRO A 42 -6.79 -31.20 -12.08
CA PRO A 42 -8.11 -30.65 -12.41
C PRO A 42 -8.16 -30.28 -13.90
N ARG A 43 -9.31 -30.54 -14.54
CA ARG A 43 -9.52 -30.10 -15.93
C ARG A 43 -9.74 -28.58 -15.96
N PRO A 44 -9.31 -27.87 -17.02
CA PRO A 44 -9.64 -26.48 -17.21
C PRO A 44 -11.14 -26.21 -17.09
N GLY A 45 -11.54 -25.19 -16.32
CA GLY A 45 -12.93 -24.84 -16.04
C GLY A 45 -13.62 -25.71 -14.98
N ALA A 46 -13.00 -26.78 -14.53
CA ALA A 46 -13.59 -27.63 -13.49
C ALA A 46 -13.44 -26.99 -12.10
N VAL A 47 -14.49 -27.08 -11.30
CA VAL A 47 -14.50 -26.70 -9.88
C VAL A 47 -14.90 -27.93 -9.07
N SER A 48 -14.15 -28.25 -8.04
CA SER A 48 -14.46 -29.38 -7.15
C SER A 48 -14.02 -29.10 -5.72
N LEU A 49 -14.84 -29.53 -4.76
CA LEU A 49 -14.48 -29.51 -3.35
C LEU A 49 -13.67 -30.76 -3.01
N ARG A 50 -12.55 -30.57 -2.33
CA ARG A 50 -11.66 -31.66 -1.91
C ARG A 50 -11.26 -31.47 -0.46
N ARG A 51 -11.26 -32.55 0.28
CA ARG A 51 -10.64 -32.59 1.60
C ARG A 51 -9.13 -32.70 1.41
N LEU A 52 -8.40 -31.70 1.87
CA LEU A 52 -6.97 -31.59 1.71
C LEU A 52 -6.29 -31.58 3.07
N ASP A 53 -5.26 -32.42 3.24
CA ASP A 53 -4.32 -32.25 4.33
C ASP A 53 -3.41 -31.08 4.01
N CYS A 54 -3.53 -30.01 4.79
CA CYS A 54 -2.75 -28.77 4.61
C CYS A 54 -1.39 -28.83 5.29
N GLY A 55 -1.03 -29.92 5.96
CA GLY A 55 0.21 -30.02 6.73
C GLY A 55 0.02 -29.68 8.21
N ALA A 56 1.02 -29.96 9.02
CA ALA A 56 1.00 -29.73 10.50
C ALA A 56 -0.22 -30.33 11.22
N GLY A 57 -0.83 -31.40 10.67
CA GLY A 57 -2.06 -32.02 11.21
C GLY A 57 -3.35 -31.25 10.90
N LEU A 58 -3.29 -30.20 10.09
CA LEU A 58 -4.45 -29.41 9.69
C LEU A 58 -5.09 -29.98 8.42
N VAL A 59 -6.40 -30.11 8.42
CA VAL A 59 -7.19 -30.59 7.28
C VAL A 59 -8.30 -29.59 6.98
N ASP A 60 -8.50 -29.27 5.70
CA ASP A 60 -9.52 -28.33 5.26
C ASP A 60 -10.32 -28.88 4.06
N GLU A 61 -11.52 -28.37 3.86
CA GLU A 61 -12.30 -28.57 2.64
C GLU A 61 -11.99 -27.44 1.66
N VAL A 62 -11.17 -27.75 0.67
CA VAL A 62 -10.60 -26.78 -0.26
C VAL A 62 -11.31 -26.85 -1.61
N LEU A 63 -11.76 -25.72 -2.16
CA LEU A 63 -12.15 -25.67 -3.55
C LEU A 63 -10.91 -25.75 -4.43
N VAL A 64 -10.94 -26.66 -5.40
CA VAL A 64 -9.91 -26.83 -6.43
C VAL A 64 -10.50 -26.35 -7.76
N VAL A 65 -9.88 -25.32 -8.33
CA VAL A 65 -10.36 -24.66 -9.56
C VAL A 65 -9.34 -24.83 -10.67
N GLY A 66 -9.66 -25.59 -11.71
CA GLY A 66 -8.83 -25.75 -12.90
C GLY A 66 -8.88 -24.48 -13.76
N ARG A 67 -7.75 -23.84 -14.03
CA ARG A 67 -7.64 -22.64 -14.88
C ARG A 67 -7.21 -23.02 -16.30
N GLU A 68 -6.08 -23.66 -16.40
CA GLU A 68 -5.43 -24.13 -17.64
C GLU A 68 -4.82 -25.50 -17.41
N PRO A 69 -4.33 -26.21 -18.45
CA PRO A 69 -3.55 -27.40 -18.23
C PRO A 69 -2.33 -27.12 -17.33
N ARG A 70 -2.23 -27.82 -16.21
CA ARG A 70 -1.19 -27.66 -15.18
C ARG A 70 -1.18 -26.28 -14.47
N LEU A 71 -2.28 -25.57 -14.53
CA LEU A 71 -2.51 -24.35 -13.77
C LEU A 71 -3.85 -24.47 -13.05
N PHE A 72 -3.84 -24.44 -11.72
CA PHE A 72 -5.06 -24.47 -10.93
C PHE A 72 -4.91 -23.73 -9.60
N GLU A 73 -6.03 -23.43 -8.99
CA GLU A 73 -6.11 -22.74 -7.73
C GLU A 73 -6.65 -23.67 -6.63
N LEU A 74 -6.09 -23.49 -5.43
CA LEU A 74 -6.62 -24.02 -4.17
C LEU A 74 -7.22 -22.87 -3.38
N HIS A 75 -8.46 -23.02 -2.94
CA HIS A 75 -9.16 -22.02 -2.15
C HIS A 75 -9.43 -22.57 -0.73
N PRO A 76 -8.44 -22.58 0.17
CA PRO A 76 -8.62 -22.97 1.58
C PRO A 76 -9.30 -21.84 2.38
N ALA A 77 -9.72 -22.15 3.60
CA ALA A 77 -10.10 -21.15 4.57
C ALA A 77 -8.93 -20.16 4.80
N GLY A 78 -9.23 -18.86 4.86
CA GLY A 78 -8.24 -17.78 4.95
C GLY A 78 -7.66 -17.58 6.36
N ALA A 79 -7.59 -18.63 7.18
CA ALA A 79 -6.96 -18.60 8.50
C ALA A 79 -5.42 -18.65 8.35
N PRO A 80 -4.65 -17.67 8.86
CA PRO A 80 -3.22 -17.61 8.65
C PRO A 80 -2.46 -18.89 9.00
N PRO A 81 -2.72 -19.58 10.15
CA PRO A 81 -2.00 -20.82 10.46
C PRO A 81 -2.25 -21.95 9.44
N LEU A 82 -3.45 -22.01 8.87
CA LEU A 82 -3.81 -23.01 7.85
C LEU A 82 -3.09 -22.70 6.52
N VAL A 83 -3.10 -21.44 6.12
CA VAL A 83 -2.43 -20.99 4.89
C VAL A 83 -0.93 -21.21 4.99
N GLU A 84 -0.31 -20.86 6.11
CA GLU A 84 1.13 -21.08 6.34
C GLU A 84 1.50 -22.57 6.30
N ALA A 85 0.70 -23.44 6.93
CA ALA A 85 0.90 -24.88 6.89
C ALA A 85 0.79 -25.42 5.45
N LEU A 86 -0.20 -24.97 4.69
CA LEU A 86 -0.38 -25.36 3.29
C LEU A 86 0.81 -24.91 2.42
N LEU A 87 1.26 -23.67 2.57
CA LEU A 87 2.42 -23.17 1.82
C LEU A 87 3.69 -23.97 2.12
N ALA A 88 3.96 -24.24 3.41
CA ALA A 88 5.11 -25.05 3.82
C ALA A 88 5.04 -26.49 3.25
N ARG A 89 3.84 -27.11 3.24
CA ARG A 89 3.64 -28.42 2.61
C ARG A 89 3.89 -28.37 1.11
N LEU A 90 3.38 -27.36 0.41
CA LEU A 90 3.61 -27.20 -1.03
C LEU A 90 5.10 -27.03 -1.35
N GLU A 91 5.83 -26.26 -0.53
CA GLU A 91 7.27 -26.11 -0.67
C GLU A 91 8.01 -27.44 -0.47
N ALA A 92 7.59 -28.27 0.48
CA ALA A 92 8.13 -29.61 0.70
C ALA A 92 7.87 -30.56 -0.48
N LEU A 93 6.78 -30.35 -1.23
CA LEU A 93 6.45 -31.08 -2.46
C LEU A 93 7.19 -30.54 -3.70
N GLY A 94 8.06 -29.56 -3.53
CA GLY A 94 8.92 -29.03 -4.60
C GLY A 94 8.35 -27.80 -5.30
N PHE A 95 7.22 -27.26 -4.87
CA PHE A 95 6.79 -25.96 -5.32
C PHE A 95 7.72 -24.87 -4.78
N ARG A 96 7.90 -23.82 -5.55
CA ARG A 96 8.68 -22.63 -5.13
C ARG A 96 7.80 -21.41 -5.29
N ALA A 97 7.94 -20.50 -4.33
CA ALA A 97 7.22 -19.24 -4.39
C ALA A 97 7.48 -18.55 -5.73
N TRP A 98 6.39 -18.13 -6.35
CA TRP A 98 6.47 -17.37 -7.58
C TRP A 98 7.03 -15.97 -7.23
N LEU A 99 8.11 -15.63 -7.91
CA LEU A 99 8.68 -14.30 -7.82
C LEU A 99 8.27 -13.54 -9.07
N PRO A 100 7.52 -12.44 -8.92
CA PRO A 100 7.10 -11.62 -10.04
C PRO A 100 8.35 -11.05 -10.75
N ARG A 101 8.41 -11.20 -12.08
CA ARG A 101 9.55 -10.77 -12.91
C ARG A 101 9.19 -9.55 -13.71
N SER A 102 8.15 -9.64 -14.53
CA SER A 102 7.72 -8.50 -15.33
C SER A 102 7.13 -7.39 -14.47
N CYS A 103 7.07 -6.19 -15.02
CA CYS A 103 6.46 -5.08 -14.29
C CYS A 103 4.97 -5.31 -14.04
N GLU A 104 4.25 -5.97 -14.95
CA GLU A 104 2.85 -6.33 -14.78
C GLU A 104 2.65 -7.35 -13.66
N GLU A 105 3.50 -8.38 -13.61
CA GLU A 105 3.48 -9.39 -12.54
C GLU A 105 3.78 -8.77 -11.17
N ARG A 106 4.72 -7.82 -11.10
CA ARG A 106 5.01 -7.07 -9.87
C ARG A 106 3.84 -6.19 -9.45
N ALA A 107 3.18 -5.54 -10.43
CA ALA A 107 1.99 -4.75 -10.16
C ALA A 107 0.82 -5.61 -9.68
N GLU A 108 0.63 -6.79 -10.26
CA GLU A 108 -0.39 -7.76 -9.84
C GLU A 108 -0.15 -8.25 -8.41
N ALA A 109 1.10 -8.56 -8.06
CA ALA A 109 1.46 -8.93 -6.69
C ALA A 109 1.20 -7.80 -5.68
N ALA A 110 1.49 -6.55 -6.06
CA ALA A 110 1.19 -5.38 -5.24
C ALA A 110 -0.32 -5.13 -5.14
N LEU A 111 -1.07 -5.34 -6.23
CA LEU A 111 -2.53 -5.20 -6.26
C LEU A 111 -3.23 -6.16 -5.27
N ALA A 112 -2.74 -7.39 -5.16
CA ALA A 112 -3.25 -8.36 -4.18
C ALA A 112 -3.08 -7.89 -2.72
N ALA A 113 -2.14 -6.99 -2.45
CA ALA A 113 -1.89 -6.41 -1.12
C ALA A 113 -2.45 -4.99 -0.95
N ALA A 114 -3.15 -4.45 -1.96
CA ALA A 114 -3.64 -3.08 -1.93
C ALA A 114 -4.79 -2.90 -0.91
N GLU A 115 -4.63 -1.97 0.02
CA GLU A 115 -5.63 -1.72 1.08
C GLU A 115 -6.69 -0.69 0.68
N GLY A 116 -6.48 0.10 -0.37
CA GLY A 116 -7.37 1.20 -0.74
C GLY A 116 -7.76 1.25 -2.21
N LEU A 117 -8.89 1.90 -2.52
CA LEU A 117 -9.39 2.04 -3.88
C LEU A 117 -8.39 2.79 -4.79
N ALA A 118 -7.72 3.82 -4.27
CA ALA A 118 -6.72 4.57 -5.03
C ALA A 118 -5.53 3.68 -5.40
N ALA A 119 -5.00 2.90 -4.44
CA ALA A 119 -3.95 1.91 -4.68
C ALA A 119 -4.36 0.89 -5.74
N ALA A 120 -5.55 0.30 -5.58
CA ALA A 120 -6.06 -0.71 -6.51
C ALA A 120 -6.18 -0.16 -7.95
N ARG A 121 -6.68 1.06 -8.12
CA ARG A 121 -6.79 1.70 -9.44
C ARG A 121 -5.44 1.91 -10.10
N ILE A 122 -4.48 2.49 -9.36
CA ILE A 122 -3.13 2.75 -9.87
C ILE A 122 -2.47 1.45 -10.31
N LEU A 123 -2.53 0.41 -9.46
CA LEU A 123 -1.89 -0.87 -9.75
C LEU A 123 -2.57 -1.61 -10.89
N LEU A 124 -3.90 -1.53 -11.01
CA LEU A 124 -4.64 -2.13 -12.12
C LEU A 124 -4.21 -1.56 -13.47
N ASP A 125 -4.01 -0.25 -13.58
CA ASP A 125 -3.48 0.38 -14.79
C ASP A 125 -2.10 -0.19 -15.17
N GLN A 126 -1.24 -0.44 -14.16
CA GLN A 126 0.08 -1.02 -14.40
C GLN A 126 0.00 -2.50 -14.79
N VAL A 127 -0.91 -3.28 -14.18
CA VAL A 127 -1.22 -4.67 -14.62
C VAL A 127 -1.68 -4.70 -16.08
N GLN A 128 -2.44 -3.67 -16.51
CA GLN A 128 -2.90 -3.52 -17.89
C GLN A 128 -1.82 -2.98 -18.85
N GLY A 129 -0.59 -2.76 -18.38
CA GLY A 129 0.57 -2.42 -19.19
C GLY A 129 0.80 -0.91 -19.41
N ALA A 130 0.19 -0.02 -18.62
CA ALA A 130 0.38 1.42 -18.74
C ALA A 130 1.85 1.83 -18.66
N LEU A 131 2.60 1.26 -17.69
CA LEU A 131 4.03 1.56 -17.51
C LEU A 131 4.88 0.98 -18.65
N ARG A 132 4.58 -0.23 -19.11
CA ARG A 132 5.25 -0.83 -20.28
C ARG A 132 5.07 0.03 -21.51
N THR A 133 3.85 0.47 -21.79
CA THR A 133 3.54 1.34 -22.92
C THR A 133 4.32 2.65 -22.86
N GLU A 134 4.36 3.30 -21.72
CA GLU A 134 5.11 4.54 -21.50
C GLU A 134 6.60 4.34 -21.77
N LEU A 135 7.24 3.38 -21.06
CA LEU A 135 8.68 3.18 -21.12
C LEU A 135 9.14 2.67 -22.50
N SER A 136 8.37 1.80 -23.15
CA SER A 136 8.70 1.27 -24.48
C SER A 136 8.67 2.32 -25.59
N ALA A 137 8.00 3.45 -25.34
CA ALA A 137 7.99 4.56 -26.29
C ALA A 137 9.25 5.46 -26.19
N TRP A 138 10.00 5.41 -25.07
CA TRP A 138 11.12 6.34 -24.82
C TRP A 138 12.28 6.22 -25.80
N PRO A 139 12.70 5.02 -26.28
CA PRO A 139 13.80 4.89 -27.24
C PRO A 139 13.59 5.70 -28.53
N ALA A 140 12.32 5.83 -28.99
CA ALA A 140 11.98 6.59 -30.19
C ALA A 140 11.97 8.13 -30.02
N LEU A 141 12.07 8.62 -28.77
CA LEU A 141 12.03 10.04 -28.46
C LEU A 141 13.42 10.70 -28.58
N ALA A 142 13.44 12.01 -28.89
CA ALA A 142 14.64 12.82 -28.72
C ALA A 142 15.05 12.93 -27.24
N GLN A 143 16.34 13.11 -26.96
CA GLN A 143 16.90 13.12 -25.61
C GLN A 143 16.18 14.12 -24.66
N GLY A 144 15.90 15.34 -25.10
CA GLY A 144 15.16 16.32 -24.30
C GLY A 144 13.75 15.87 -23.94
N ALA A 145 13.06 15.18 -24.87
CA ALA A 145 11.73 14.63 -24.64
C ALA A 145 11.78 13.44 -23.65
N ARG A 146 12.82 12.60 -23.72
CA ARG A 146 13.05 11.51 -22.74
C ARG A 146 13.16 12.06 -21.31
N ALA A 147 13.95 13.13 -21.13
CA ALA A 147 14.12 13.77 -19.82
C ALA A 147 12.78 14.32 -19.28
N ALA A 148 12.03 15.03 -20.09
CA ALA A 148 10.71 15.56 -19.70
C ALA A 148 9.72 14.44 -19.34
N ARG A 149 9.70 13.33 -20.09
CA ARG A 149 8.86 12.15 -19.79
C ARG A 149 9.27 11.49 -18.49
N ARG A 150 10.57 11.31 -18.25
CA ARG A 150 11.09 10.77 -16.99
C ARG A 150 10.65 11.62 -15.81
N ASP A 151 10.83 12.94 -15.88
CA ASP A 151 10.51 13.85 -14.80
C ASP A 151 8.99 13.85 -14.52
N ALA A 152 8.16 13.79 -15.55
CA ALA A 152 6.72 13.63 -15.42
C ALA A 152 6.34 12.27 -14.80
N LEU A 153 7.00 11.17 -15.18
CA LEU A 153 6.78 9.84 -14.59
C LEU A 153 7.18 9.83 -13.11
N VAL A 154 8.33 10.38 -12.76
CA VAL A 154 8.81 10.49 -11.37
C VAL A 154 7.84 11.32 -10.52
N GLY A 155 7.33 12.45 -11.04
CA GLY A 155 6.34 13.28 -10.36
C GLY A 155 5.04 12.51 -10.05
N ARG A 156 4.47 11.83 -11.06
CA ARG A 156 3.27 11.00 -10.88
C ARG A 156 3.50 9.84 -9.92
N SER A 157 4.68 9.24 -9.97
CA SER A 157 5.06 8.11 -9.12
C SER A 157 5.13 8.47 -7.64
N ARG A 158 5.47 9.72 -7.30
CA ARG A 158 5.41 10.22 -5.92
C ARG A 158 4.00 10.14 -5.37
N VAL A 159 3.01 10.62 -6.12
CA VAL A 159 1.59 10.56 -5.75
C VAL A 159 1.10 9.12 -5.67
N ALA A 160 1.45 8.30 -6.67
CA ALA A 160 1.07 6.89 -6.69
C ALA A 160 1.54 6.17 -5.43
N ARG A 161 2.78 6.38 -5.01
CA ARG A 161 3.35 5.76 -3.81
C ARG A 161 2.67 6.20 -2.52
N LEU A 162 2.29 7.47 -2.41
CA LEU A 162 1.49 7.95 -1.27
C LEU A 162 0.10 7.30 -1.21
N ALA A 163 -0.44 6.92 -2.38
CA ALA A 163 -1.75 6.29 -2.47
C ALA A 163 -1.73 4.77 -2.21
N LEU A 164 -0.56 4.11 -2.24
CA LEU A 164 -0.44 2.66 -2.04
C LEU A 164 -0.62 2.20 -0.60
N GLY A 165 -0.43 3.10 0.36
CA GLY A 165 -0.65 2.85 1.78
C GLY A 165 -1.42 4.00 2.41
N PRO A 166 -1.68 3.95 3.71
CA PRO A 166 -2.28 5.09 4.39
C PRO A 166 -1.31 6.27 4.41
N ILE A 167 -1.84 7.46 4.15
CA ILE A 167 -1.11 8.71 4.36
C ILE A 167 -0.98 8.92 5.86
N VAL A 168 0.22 8.80 6.41
CA VAL A 168 0.47 8.96 7.84
C VAL A 168 0.54 10.44 8.19
N VAL A 169 -0.36 10.88 9.08
CA VAL A 169 -0.47 12.28 9.52
C VAL A 169 -0.36 12.37 11.05
N LEU A 170 0.65 13.09 11.52
CA LEU A 170 0.80 13.40 12.93
C LEU A 170 -0.01 14.66 13.26
N VAL A 171 -0.90 14.57 14.26
CA VAL A 171 -1.61 15.72 14.83
C VAL A 171 -0.94 16.11 16.14
N ALA A 172 -0.30 17.25 16.16
CA ALA A 172 0.46 17.79 17.28
C ALA A 172 -0.01 19.22 17.67
N GLY A 173 0.50 19.74 18.78
CA GLY A 173 0.13 21.08 19.26
C GLY A 173 0.12 21.14 20.79
N PRO A 174 -0.11 22.32 21.39
CA PRO A 174 -0.07 22.52 22.83
C PRO A 174 -1.13 21.68 23.58
N VAL A 175 -1.02 21.64 24.89
CA VAL A 175 -2.02 21.02 25.75
C VAL A 175 -3.38 21.68 25.52
N ASN A 176 -4.46 20.89 25.49
CA ASN A 176 -5.82 21.35 25.25
C ASN A 176 -6.07 22.00 23.87
N ALA A 177 -5.20 21.79 22.89
CA ALA A 177 -5.42 22.26 21.51
C ALA A 177 -6.55 21.54 20.76
N GLY A 178 -7.16 20.49 21.35
CA GLY A 178 -8.22 19.72 20.71
C GLY A 178 -7.73 18.59 19.78
N LYS A 179 -6.49 18.12 19.96
CA LYS A 179 -5.86 17.08 19.09
C LYS A 179 -6.72 15.82 18.97
N SER A 180 -7.00 15.17 20.10
CA SER A 180 -7.81 13.93 20.14
C SER A 180 -9.24 14.17 19.65
N SER A 181 -9.82 15.32 19.95
CA SER A 181 -11.16 15.68 19.47
C SER A 181 -11.18 15.84 17.95
N LEU A 182 -10.16 16.49 17.39
CA LEU A 182 -10.03 16.62 15.94
C LEU A 182 -9.80 15.27 15.27
N VAL A 183 -8.89 14.42 15.79
CA VAL A 183 -8.66 13.07 15.26
C VAL A 183 -9.96 12.27 15.23
N ASN A 184 -10.74 12.31 16.31
CA ASN A 184 -12.04 11.63 16.37
C ASN A 184 -13.05 12.20 15.35
N ALA A 185 -13.08 13.52 15.16
CA ALA A 185 -13.95 14.16 14.17
C ALA A 185 -13.55 13.78 12.73
N LEU A 186 -12.24 13.71 12.45
CA LEU A 186 -11.70 13.31 11.14
C LEU A 186 -11.93 11.82 10.86
N ALA A 187 -11.76 10.98 11.87
CA ALA A 187 -11.93 9.53 11.77
C ALA A 187 -13.43 9.14 11.60
N GLY A 188 -14.34 9.82 12.29
CA GLY A 188 -15.77 9.56 12.22
C GLY A 188 -16.14 8.17 12.77
N ARG A 189 -17.37 7.69 12.42
CA ARG A 189 -17.90 6.40 12.89
C ARG A 189 -17.23 5.17 12.27
N ALA A 190 -16.51 5.34 11.20
CA ALA A 190 -15.81 4.25 10.47
C ALA A 190 -14.34 4.09 10.90
N ALA A 191 -13.96 4.67 12.03
CA ALA A 191 -12.61 4.60 12.56
C ALA A 191 -12.24 3.16 12.94
N MET A 192 -11.14 2.66 12.39
CA MET A 192 -10.48 1.45 12.87
C MET A 192 -9.31 1.84 13.76
N LEU A 193 -9.38 1.46 15.04
CA LEU A 193 -8.23 1.57 15.93
C LEU A 193 -7.19 0.54 15.49
N VAL A 194 -6.04 1.00 15.04
CA VAL A 194 -4.89 0.13 14.73
C VAL A 194 -4.05 0.02 15.98
N SER A 195 -4.27 -1.06 16.74
CA SER A 195 -3.40 -1.44 17.85
C SER A 195 -2.43 -2.52 17.35
N ASP A 196 -1.17 -2.18 17.24
CA ASP A 196 -0.13 -3.12 16.78
C ASP A 196 0.17 -4.28 17.73
N ARG A 197 -0.35 -4.29 18.97
CA ARG A 197 -0.33 -5.44 19.89
C ARG A 197 -1.28 -5.24 21.07
N PRO A 198 -2.04 -6.27 21.48
CA PRO A 198 -2.78 -6.22 22.76
C PRO A 198 -1.77 -6.21 23.90
N GLY A 199 -1.75 -5.15 24.73
CA GLY A 199 -1.03 -5.12 25.99
C GLY A 199 -0.03 -3.98 26.22
N THR A 200 0.20 -3.07 25.27
CA THR A 200 1.06 -1.90 25.52
C THR A 200 0.24 -0.62 25.53
N THR A 201 -0.24 -0.23 26.71
CA THR A 201 -0.96 1.03 26.99
C THR A 201 -0.08 2.29 26.85
N ARG A 202 1.07 2.20 26.15
CA ARG A 202 2.11 3.25 26.07
C ARG A 202 2.39 3.75 24.65
N ASP A 203 1.70 3.24 23.63
CA ASP A 203 1.95 3.63 22.24
C ASP A 203 1.06 4.81 21.81
N LEU A 204 1.55 5.61 20.87
CA LEU A 204 0.76 6.68 20.26
C LEU A 204 -0.52 6.09 19.65
N VAL A 205 -1.66 6.70 19.94
CA VAL A 205 -2.93 6.24 19.39
C VAL A 205 -2.93 6.46 17.89
N ARG A 206 -3.06 5.36 17.14
CA ARG A 206 -3.17 5.37 15.68
C ARG A 206 -4.60 5.05 15.28
N THR A 207 -5.16 5.85 14.42
CA THR A 207 -6.54 5.71 13.95
C THR A 207 -6.57 5.79 12.44
N ARG A 208 -7.03 4.75 11.76
CA ARG A 208 -7.21 4.76 10.30
C ARG A 208 -8.62 5.18 9.93
N ALA A 209 -8.72 6.06 8.95
CA ALA A 209 -9.99 6.48 8.38
C ALA A 209 -9.82 7.03 6.96
N ARG A 210 -10.89 6.99 6.18
CA ARG A 210 -10.90 7.57 4.84
C ARG A 210 -11.13 9.07 4.89
N LEU A 211 -10.33 9.83 4.13
CA LEU A 211 -10.51 11.27 3.91
C LEU A 211 -10.65 11.53 2.40
N GLY A 212 -11.87 11.52 1.90
CA GLY A 212 -12.14 11.50 0.48
C GLY A 212 -11.68 10.20 -0.17
N PRO A 213 -10.86 10.24 -1.25
CA PRO A 213 -10.32 9.04 -1.88
C PRO A 213 -9.14 8.43 -1.13
N TRP A 214 -8.58 9.13 -0.13
CA TRP A 214 -7.34 8.78 0.55
C TRP A 214 -7.59 7.96 1.81
N GLU A 215 -6.83 6.89 2.01
CA GLU A 215 -6.69 6.25 3.32
C GLU A 215 -5.70 7.04 4.15
N VAL A 216 -6.09 7.43 5.37
CA VAL A 216 -5.24 8.23 6.27
C VAL A 216 -5.10 7.54 7.61
N GLU A 217 -3.85 7.45 8.08
CA GLU A 217 -3.53 7.04 9.43
C GLU A 217 -3.18 8.26 10.28
N TRP A 218 -4.07 8.57 11.20
CA TRP A 218 -3.92 9.66 12.16
C TRP A 218 -3.12 9.21 13.36
N ILE A 219 -2.07 9.92 13.71
CA ILE A 219 -1.30 9.71 14.94
C ILE A 219 -1.64 10.86 15.88
N ASP A 220 -2.28 10.55 17.01
CA ASP A 220 -2.55 11.53 18.06
C ASP A 220 -1.33 11.75 18.95
N GLY A 221 -0.71 12.92 18.83
CA GLY A 221 0.44 13.31 19.66
C GLY A 221 0.11 13.57 21.14
N ALA A 222 -1.16 13.44 21.55
CA ALA A 222 -1.60 13.66 22.93
C ALA A 222 -1.51 12.42 23.84
N GLY A 223 -1.06 11.28 23.32
CA GLY A 223 -1.06 9.98 24.02
C GLY A 223 -0.21 9.88 25.30
N SER A 224 0.49 10.91 25.75
CA SER A 224 1.18 10.94 27.02
C SER A 224 0.36 11.67 28.10
N ARG A 225 -0.67 11.03 28.62
CA ARG A 225 -1.19 11.37 29.93
C ARG A 225 -0.37 10.59 30.94
N GLU A 226 0.67 11.22 31.55
CA GLU A 226 1.07 10.94 32.94
C GLU A 226 2.50 11.40 33.27
N THR A 227 2.67 12.03 34.24
CA THR A 227 3.23 12.51 35.48
C THR A 227 4.55 11.87 35.94
N SER A 228 5.57 11.70 35.09
CA SER A 228 6.95 11.67 35.54
C SER A 228 7.87 12.20 34.44
N GLU A 229 8.94 12.91 34.80
CA GLU A 229 9.91 13.50 33.85
C GLU A 229 10.54 12.46 32.88
N ALA A 230 10.66 11.21 33.28
CA ALA A 230 11.17 10.14 32.43
C ALA A 230 10.15 9.68 31.38
N LEU A 231 8.87 9.65 31.73
CA LEU A 231 7.75 9.31 30.84
C LEU A 231 7.46 10.41 29.84
N GLU A 232 7.64 11.67 30.26
CA GLU A 232 7.46 12.84 29.38
C GLU A 232 8.56 12.89 28.31
N ARG A 233 9.81 12.59 28.66
CA ARG A 233 10.93 12.49 27.71
C ARG A 233 10.74 11.35 26.72
N GLU A 234 10.27 10.19 27.15
CA GLU A 234 9.98 9.07 26.25
C GLU A 234 8.80 9.37 25.32
N GLY A 235 7.74 10.02 25.82
CA GLY A 235 6.63 10.51 25.00
C GLY A 235 7.08 11.50 23.94
N GLN A 236 7.91 12.46 24.28
CA GLN A 236 8.49 13.43 23.34
C GLN A 236 9.35 12.74 22.28
N ARG A 237 10.20 11.79 22.65
CA ARG A 237 11.02 11.01 21.71
C ARG A 237 10.15 10.28 20.67
N ARG A 238 9.05 9.66 21.09
CA ARG A 238 8.10 8.96 20.19
C ARG A 238 7.37 9.89 19.25
N VAL A 239 6.97 11.07 19.74
CA VAL A 239 6.37 12.11 18.88
C VAL A 239 7.39 12.59 17.85
N GLU A 240 8.67 12.75 18.21
CA GLU A 240 9.73 13.12 17.28
C GLU A 240 10.00 12.01 16.25
N GLU A 241 10.02 10.74 16.66
CA GLU A 241 10.14 9.60 15.74
C GLU A 241 8.96 9.54 14.75
N ALA A 242 7.74 9.68 15.26
CA ALA A 242 6.54 9.77 14.44
C ALA A 242 6.59 10.98 13.48
N ALA A 243 7.11 12.12 13.94
CA ALA A 243 7.26 13.32 13.11
C ALA A 243 8.28 13.15 11.98
N ARG A 244 9.28 12.27 12.14
CA ARG A 244 10.24 11.95 11.07
C ARG A 244 9.67 10.94 10.06
N ALA A 245 8.77 10.08 10.52
CA ALA A 245 8.19 9.01 9.71
C ALA A 245 6.85 9.39 9.04
N CYS A 246 6.20 10.49 9.46
CA CYS A 246 4.92 10.90 8.89
C CYS A 246 5.08 11.61 7.55
N HIS A 247 4.03 11.52 6.72
CA HIS A 247 3.95 12.24 5.45
C HIS A 247 3.59 13.72 5.62
N ALA A 248 2.80 14.04 6.66
CA ALA A 248 2.44 15.40 7.04
C ALA A 248 2.33 15.55 8.55
N ARG A 249 2.63 16.74 9.06
CA ARG A 249 2.47 17.09 10.47
C ARG A 249 1.56 18.31 10.58
N LEU A 250 0.37 18.13 11.16
CA LEU A 250 -0.56 19.20 11.49
C LEU A 250 -0.26 19.71 12.89
N TRP A 251 0.01 20.99 13.01
CA TRP A 251 0.22 21.65 14.32
C TRP A 251 -0.96 22.51 14.66
N LEU A 252 -1.72 22.11 15.67
CA LEU A 252 -2.91 22.82 16.10
C LEU A 252 -2.55 24.11 16.81
N LEU A 253 -3.18 25.20 16.39
CA LEU A 253 -3.08 26.53 16.99
C LEU A 253 -4.44 26.88 17.59
N PRO A 254 -4.65 26.75 18.91
CA PRO A 254 -5.91 27.10 19.55
C PRO A 254 -6.26 28.57 19.26
N HIS A 255 -7.47 28.80 18.76
CA HIS A 255 -7.96 30.15 18.37
C HIS A 255 -7.04 30.88 17.36
N GLY A 256 -6.24 30.13 16.60
CA GLY A 256 -5.28 30.71 15.67
C GLY A 256 -4.04 31.34 16.33
N ALA A 257 -3.86 31.21 17.65
CA ALA A 257 -2.75 31.80 18.37
C ALA A 257 -1.49 30.91 18.39
N GLY A 258 -0.34 31.53 18.22
CA GLY A 258 0.96 30.86 18.29
C GLY A 258 1.62 30.65 16.92
N VAL A 259 2.73 29.92 16.91
CA VAL A 259 3.53 29.61 15.72
C VAL A 259 3.78 28.11 15.64
N ALA A 260 3.55 27.53 14.48
CA ALA A 260 3.88 26.14 14.23
C ALA A 260 5.40 25.95 14.07
N PRO A 261 5.97 24.83 14.55
CA PRO A 261 7.36 24.48 14.29
C PRO A 261 7.67 24.34 12.80
N ALA A 262 8.94 24.55 12.43
CA ALA A 262 9.38 24.36 11.05
C ALA A 262 9.00 22.97 10.50
N GLY A 263 8.51 22.93 9.28
CA GLY A 263 8.06 21.72 8.60
C GLY A 263 6.73 21.16 9.12
N ALA A 264 6.01 21.87 9.98
CA ALA A 264 4.63 21.54 10.33
C ALA A 264 3.65 22.50 9.63
N ILE A 265 2.48 21.98 9.30
CA ILE A 265 1.38 22.74 8.73
C ILE A 265 0.58 23.34 9.89
N ALA A 266 0.54 24.66 9.96
CA ALA A 266 -0.26 25.36 10.97
C ALA A 266 -1.76 25.16 10.70
N LEU A 267 -2.50 24.74 11.72
CA LEU A 267 -3.93 24.53 11.62
C LEU A 267 -4.66 25.23 12.80
N PRO A 268 -5.30 26.38 12.57
CA PRO A 268 -6.15 27.01 13.57
C PRO A 268 -7.26 26.06 14.03
N SER A 269 -7.40 25.88 15.34
CA SER A 269 -8.33 24.92 15.95
C SER A 269 -9.23 25.59 16.99
N ARG A 270 -10.30 24.91 17.42
CA ARG A 270 -11.31 25.42 18.37
C ARG A 270 -11.98 26.72 17.90
N MET A 271 -12.23 26.79 16.59
CA MET A 271 -12.78 28.00 15.99
C MET A 271 -14.25 28.25 16.38
N ASP A 272 -14.94 27.26 16.90
CA ASP A 272 -16.27 27.36 17.50
C ASP A 272 -16.29 28.24 18.77
N GLU A 273 -15.15 28.33 19.48
CA GLU A 273 -15.03 29.15 20.68
C GLU A 273 -14.74 30.64 20.37
N VAL A 274 -14.42 30.95 19.11
CA VAL A 274 -14.07 32.31 18.64
C VAL A 274 -15.30 33.02 18.02
N ALA A 275 -16.47 32.77 18.52
CA ALA A 275 -17.77 33.08 17.95
C ALA A 275 -18.09 34.59 17.66
N ALA A 276 -17.11 35.49 17.50
CA ALA A 276 -17.36 36.85 16.99
C ALA A 276 -16.16 37.57 16.35
N ARG A 277 -14.96 37.07 16.39
CA ARG A 277 -13.76 37.72 15.81
C ARG A 277 -12.72 36.70 15.31
N ALA A 278 -12.99 36.09 14.16
CA ALA A 278 -11.86 35.55 13.42
C ALA A 278 -10.95 36.73 13.03
N PRO A 279 -9.64 36.69 13.33
CA PRO A 279 -8.71 37.66 12.74
C PRO A 279 -8.83 37.58 11.23
N ASP A 280 -8.84 38.73 10.55
CA ASP A 280 -8.80 38.80 9.09
C ASP A 280 -7.69 37.87 8.55
N GLY A 281 -8.05 36.88 7.71
CA GLY A 281 -7.10 35.93 7.11
C GLY A 281 -7.07 34.52 7.71
N VAL A 282 -7.88 34.16 8.70
CA VAL A 282 -7.97 32.78 9.23
C VAL A 282 -9.12 32.01 8.55
N GLU A 283 -9.07 31.90 7.23
CA GLU A 283 -10.09 31.16 6.46
C GLU A 283 -10.01 29.64 6.64
N ASP A 284 -8.88 29.11 7.09
CA ASP A 284 -8.58 27.66 7.13
C ASP A 284 -8.74 26.99 8.51
N GLY A 285 -9.39 27.65 9.48
CA GLY A 285 -9.56 27.12 10.84
C GLY A 285 -10.59 25.98 10.91
N VAL A 286 -10.42 25.07 11.87
CA VAL A 286 -11.29 23.89 12.08
C VAL A 286 -11.91 23.87 13.46
N SER A 287 -13.11 23.28 13.56
CA SER A 287 -13.74 22.88 14.83
C SER A 287 -14.03 21.38 14.81
N ALA A 288 -13.76 20.71 15.92
CA ALA A 288 -14.15 19.32 16.10
C ALA A 288 -15.67 19.14 16.25
N LEU A 289 -16.40 20.22 16.53
CA LEU A 289 -17.88 20.22 16.63
C LEU A 289 -18.56 20.23 15.25
N ASP A 290 -17.82 20.59 14.18
CA ASP A 290 -18.25 20.41 12.78
C ASP A 290 -17.35 19.44 12.04
N PRO A 291 -17.58 18.13 12.17
CA PRO A 291 -16.76 17.11 11.53
C PRO A 291 -16.76 17.18 10.00
N ALA A 292 -17.86 17.61 9.39
CA ALA A 292 -17.96 17.71 7.93
C ALA A 292 -17.04 18.81 7.39
N GLN A 293 -17.09 19.99 8.00
CA GLN A 293 -16.20 21.10 7.66
C GLN A 293 -14.74 20.76 7.96
N ALA A 294 -14.44 20.18 9.14
CA ALA A 294 -13.10 19.79 9.52
C ALA A 294 -12.50 18.80 8.49
N ARG A 295 -13.24 17.79 8.08
CA ARG A 295 -12.83 16.81 7.07
C ARG A 295 -12.56 17.47 5.71
N ALA A 296 -13.45 18.33 5.25
CA ALA A 296 -13.30 19.04 3.97
C ALA A 296 -12.04 19.93 3.96
N ARG A 297 -11.85 20.72 5.03
CA ARG A 297 -10.69 21.62 5.17
C ARG A 297 -9.37 20.89 5.31
N VAL A 298 -9.29 19.90 6.20
CA VAL A 298 -8.07 19.10 6.39
C VAL A 298 -7.72 18.34 5.12
N ARG A 299 -8.73 17.84 4.39
CA ARG A 299 -8.50 17.22 3.07
C ARG A 299 -7.84 18.22 2.11
N ALA A 300 -8.40 19.41 1.93
CA ALA A 300 -7.83 20.42 1.02
C ALA A 300 -6.40 20.84 1.42
N ILE A 301 -6.14 20.95 2.74
CA ILE A 301 -4.81 21.25 3.28
C ILE A 301 -3.82 20.13 2.92
N LEU A 302 -4.16 18.87 3.14
CA LEU A 302 -3.29 17.73 2.85
C LEU A 302 -3.09 17.55 1.34
N GLU A 303 -4.12 17.71 0.53
CA GLU A 303 -4.02 17.67 -0.93
C GLU A 303 -3.04 18.73 -1.44
N ARG A 304 -3.11 19.96 -0.94
CA ARG A 304 -2.17 21.03 -1.28
C ARG A 304 -0.75 20.75 -0.78
N ALA A 305 -0.59 20.35 0.49
CA ALA A 305 0.72 20.16 1.11
C ALA A 305 1.49 18.96 0.57
N LEU A 306 0.80 17.92 0.16
CA LEU A 306 1.36 16.69 -0.38
C LEU A 306 1.26 16.62 -1.92
N GLU A 307 0.78 17.71 -2.55
CA GLU A 307 0.58 17.78 -4.00
C GLU A 307 -0.30 16.64 -4.55
N LEU A 308 -1.33 16.26 -3.76
CA LEU A 308 -2.26 15.22 -4.15
C LEU A 308 -3.32 15.76 -5.12
N PRO A 309 -3.76 14.99 -6.11
CA PRO A 309 -4.86 15.39 -6.96
C PRO A 309 -6.18 15.44 -6.17
N SER A 310 -7.00 16.45 -6.41
CA SER A 310 -8.34 16.59 -5.79
C SER A 310 -9.32 15.53 -6.30
N GLU A 311 -9.15 15.09 -7.55
CA GLU A 311 -9.95 14.04 -8.16
C GLU A 311 -9.25 12.69 -8.04
N PRO A 312 -10.02 11.61 -7.80
CA PRO A 312 -9.46 10.28 -7.74
C PRO A 312 -8.86 9.88 -9.10
N TRP A 313 -7.79 9.10 -9.05
CA TRP A 313 -7.18 8.48 -10.22
C TRP A 313 -8.26 7.83 -11.11
N PRO A 314 -8.27 8.01 -12.43
CA PRO A 314 -9.30 7.42 -13.30
C PRO A 314 -9.34 5.89 -13.14
N LEU A 315 -10.51 5.28 -13.35
CA LEU A 315 -10.71 3.85 -13.16
C LEU A 315 -10.06 2.99 -14.24
N VAL A 316 -9.90 3.52 -15.43
CA VAL A 316 -9.35 2.81 -16.60
C VAL A 316 -8.57 3.81 -17.45
N GLY A 317 -7.42 3.38 -17.96
CA GLY A 317 -6.58 4.22 -18.80
C GLY A 317 -5.87 5.34 -18.05
N GLY A 318 -5.61 5.14 -16.76
CA GLY A 318 -4.83 6.04 -15.94
C GLY A 318 -3.37 6.11 -16.39
N PRO A 319 -2.63 7.15 -15.98
CA PRO A 319 -1.25 7.34 -16.37
C PRO A 319 -0.34 6.26 -15.75
N SER A 320 0.75 5.98 -16.46
CA SER A 320 1.84 5.15 -15.94
C SER A 320 2.42 5.71 -14.64
N ALA A 321 2.77 4.84 -13.71
CA ALA A 321 3.43 5.19 -12.46
C ALA A 321 4.34 4.07 -11.96
N LEU A 322 5.42 4.44 -11.30
CA LEU A 322 6.29 3.54 -10.55
C LEU A 322 5.77 3.50 -9.10
N TRP A 323 5.45 2.32 -8.63
CA TRP A 323 4.80 2.14 -7.32
C TRP A 323 5.75 1.66 -6.22
N ASP A 324 6.97 1.27 -6.56
CA ASP A 324 7.97 0.82 -5.61
C ASP A 324 9.26 1.67 -5.63
N GLU A 325 10.04 1.59 -4.57
CA GLU A 325 11.31 2.32 -4.44
C GLU A 325 12.33 1.87 -5.49
N ALA A 326 12.37 0.57 -5.80
CA ALA A 326 13.32 0.02 -6.73
C ALA A 326 13.10 0.57 -8.15
N GLY A 327 11.84 0.63 -8.59
CA GLY A 327 11.45 1.21 -9.87
C GLY A 327 11.76 2.70 -9.95
N LEU A 328 11.47 3.44 -8.88
CA LEU A 328 11.74 4.87 -8.82
C LEU A 328 13.24 5.17 -8.83
N ALA A 329 14.05 4.41 -8.07
CA ALA A 329 15.50 4.53 -8.06
C ALA A 329 16.10 4.19 -9.43
N TRP A 330 15.64 3.10 -10.06
CA TRP A 330 16.04 2.72 -11.41
C TRP A 330 15.75 3.84 -12.42
N CYS A 331 14.54 4.37 -12.43
CA CYS A 331 14.12 5.42 -13.36
C CYS A 331 14.95 6.71 -13.21
N ARG A 332 15.27 7.09 -11.96
CA ARG A 332 16.14 8.24 -11.68
C ARG A 332 17.57 8.03 -12.12
N ALA A 333 18.09 6.80 -11.98
CA ALA A 333 19.45 6.43 -12.35
C ALA A 333 19.62 6.14 -13.85
N LEU A 334 18.50 6.04 -14.62
CA LEU A 334 18.54 5.70 -16.03
C LEU A 334 19.24 6.79 -16.83
N ASP A 335 20.34 6.42 -17.50
CA ASP A 335 21.03 7.28 -18.42
C ASP A 335 20.23 7.42 -19.72
N LEU A 336 19.68 8.60 -19.95
CA LEU A 336 18.87 8.94 -21.13
C LEU A 336 19.72 9.46 -22.30
N GLY A 337 21.04 9.64 -22.11
CA GLY A 337 21.99 10.07 -23.14
C GLY A 337 22.45 8.94 -24.07
N VAL A 338 22.17 7.69 -23.72
CA VAL A 338 22.53 6.52 -24.54
C VAL A 338 21.71 6.48 -25.84
N ASP A 339 22.22 5.71 -26.83
CA ASP A 339 21.49 5.49 -28.09
C ASP A 339 20.16 4.75 -27.86
N ALA A 340 19.32 4.72 -28.91
CA ALA A 340 17.98 4.14 -28.82
C ALA A 340 18.02 2.62 -28.52
N ALA A 341 18.97 1.90 -29.09
CA ALA A 341 19.06 0.43 -28.91
C ALA A 341 19.48 0.06 -27.49
N GLU A 342 20.44 0.78 -26.94
CA GLU A 342 20.88 0.58 -25.54
C GLU A 342 19.79 0.97 -24.55
N LEU A 343 19.05 2.07 -24.82
CA LEU A 343 17.92 2.46 -23.96
C LEU A 343 16.80 1.41 -24.01
N GLU A 344 16.48 0.91 -25.21
CA GLU A 344 15.48 -0.15 -25.39
C GLU A 344 15.88 -1.42 -24.61
N ARG A 345 17.15 -1.82 -24.66
CA ARG A 345 17.67 -2.98 -23.92
C ARG A 345 17.48 -2.78 -22.41
N ARG A 346 17.88 -1.63 -21.85
CA ARG A 346 17.76 -1.32 -20.41
C ARG A 346 16.31 -1.30 -19.96
N VAL A 347 15.44 -0.67 -20.76
CA VAL A 347 14.00 -0.63 -20.47
C VAL A 347 13.41 -2.04 -20.48
N ARG A 348 13.72 -2.84 -21.48
CA ARG A 348 13.24 -4.22 -21.60
C ARG A 348 13.70 -5.08 -20.42
N GLU A 349 14.97 -5.03 -20.06
CA GLU A 349 15.53 -5.76 -18.92
C GLU A 349 14.81 -5.41 -17.61
N TRP A 350 14.47 -4.15 -17.41
CA TRP A 350 13.72 -3.74 -16.22
C TRP A 350 12.25 -4.17 -16.27
N LEU A 351 11.61 -4.05 -17.43
CA LEU A 351 10.21 -4.42 -17.62
C LEU A 351 9.97 -5.93 -17.45
N ASP A 352 10.85 -6.75 -18.02
CA ASP A 352 10.70 -8.21 -18.08
C ASP A 352 11.42 -8.92 -16.92
N GLY A 353 12.18 -8.18 -16.12
CA GLY A 353 13.04 -8.70 -15.07
C GLY A 353 14.31 -9.34 -15.61
N PRO A 354 15.26 -9.74 -14.73
CA PRO A 354 16.51 -10.35 -15.14
C PRO A 354 16.24 -11.67 -15.86
N PRO A 355 17.06 -12.02 -16.89
CA PRO A 355 16.93 -13.28 -17.60
C PRO A 355 17.01 -14.46 -16.64
N ALA A 356 16.33 -15.55 -16.98
CA ALA A 356 16.13 -16.73 -16.12
C ALA A 356 17.43 -17.48 -15.73
N SER A 357 18.59 -17.06 -16.24
CA SER A 357 19.86 -17.79 -16.15
C SER A 357 20.66 -17.59 -14.87
N HIS A 358 20.21 -16.77 -13.90
CA HIS A 358 20.98 -16.45 -12.69
C HIS A 358 20.27 -16.70 -11.37
N ALA A 359 19.26 -17.56 -11.35
CA ALA A 359 18.68 -18.07 -10.10
C ALA A 359 19.31 -19.43 -9.78
N HIS A 360 20.51 -19.40 -9.21
CA HIS A 360 21.13 -20.54 -8.52
C HIS A 360 20.82 -20.47 -7.03
#